data_50f04fba1233dc3eff92e64db08174fb
#
_entry.id   50f04fba1233dc3eff92e64db08174fb
#
_cell.length_a   1.000
_cell.length_b   1.000
_cell.length_c   1.000
_cell.angle_alpha   90.00
_cell.angle_beta   90.00
_cell.angle_gamma   90.00
#
_symmetry.space_group_name_H-M   'P 1'
#
loop_
_entity.id
_entity.type
_entity.pdbx_description
1 polymer ?
#
loop_
_entity_poly.entity_id
_entity_poly.type
_entity_poly.pdbx_seq_one_letter_code
_entity_poly.pdbx_strand_id
1 'polypeptide(L)'
;MMALPHEEECLILKPLDFREKDRILTFLAATQGKHSGVLFGAKSIRSKNLGVSEPFVLARIQFSERLRSEMVRIHHAEVIRSHIGLRRNYQALLHASYCAELALLSEIPPQDAPVCFRILLEVIERLEAGSPPEEAKLVFELNFLKMLGVLPDFERCGVCDRTVGKASGASGGQTVPEMLHQLDARLGGVRCPQCVTRHSDVAPLAPGTLRFVQARMQLP
;
A
#
# COMPACT_ATOMS: atom_id res chain seq x y z
N MET A 1 -27.28 -21.22 9.46
CA MET A 1 -27.71 -19.86 9.11
C MET A 1 -26.72 -19.35 8.06
N MET A 2 -27.17 -18.91 6.90
CA MET A 2 -26.31 -18.21 5.94
C MET A 2 -26.11 -16.77 6.49
N ALA A 3 -24.85 -16.30 6.51
CA ALA A 3 -24.60 -14.90 6.81
C ALA A 3 -25.28 -14.02 5.75
N LEU A 4 -25.81 -12.87 6.17
CA LEU A 4 -26.36 -11.89 5.26
C LEU A 4 -25.25 -11.43 4.28
N PRO A 5 -25.57 -11.25 2.98
CA PRO A 5 -24.57 -10.77 2.05
C PRO A 5 -24.17 -9.32 2.37
N HIS A 6 -22.87 -9.07 2.34
CA HIS A 6 -22.26 -7.73 2.40
C HIS A 6 -22.11 -7.20 0.97
N GLU A 7 -22.31 -5.91 0.78
CA GLU A 7 -22.02 -5.23 -0.48
C GLU A 7 -21.06 -4.09 -0.22
N GLU A 8 -19.88 -4.15 -0.83
CA GLU A 8 -18.80 -3.21 -0.60
C GLU A 8 -18.02 -2.89 -1.88
N GLU A 9 -17.28 -1.79 -1.82
CA GLU A 9 -16.23 -1.52 -2.78
C GLU A 9 -15.04 -2.42 -2.49
N CYS A 10 -14.55 -3.09 -3.53
CA CYS A 10 -13.49 -4.06 -3.45
C CYS A 10 -12.46 -3.80 -4.54
N LEU A 11 -11.20 -3.84 -4.19
CA LEU A 11 -10.10 -3.77 -5.15
C LEU A 11 -9.62 -5.18 -5.48
N ILE A 12 -9.65 -5.56 -6.76
CA ILE A 12 -9.19 -6.88 -7.21
C ILE A 12 -7.66 -6.89 -7.18
N LEU A 13 -7.09 -7.78 -6.37
CA LEU A 13 -5.64 -7.91 -6.21
C LEU A 13 -5.07 -9.00 -7.09
N LYS A 14 -5.70 -10.18 -7.08
CA LYS A 14 -5.19 -11.35 -7.79
C LYS A 14 -6.31 -12.21 -8.33
N PRO A 15 -6.48 -12.29 -9.65
CA PRO A 15 -7.29 -13.32 -10.28
C PRO A 15 -6.48 -14.60 -10.46
N LEU A 16 -7.13 -15.74 -10.30
CA LEU A 16 -6.59 -17.06 -10.60
C LEU A 16 -7.61 -17.85 -11.43
N ASP A 17 -7.18 -18.42 -12.54
CA ASP A 17 -8.04 -19.24 -13.37
C ASP A 17 -8.50 -20.48 -12.60
N PHE A 18 -9.80 -20.72 -12.61
CA PHE A 18 -10.45 -21.85 -11.95
C PHE A 18 -11.53 -22.41 -12.89
N ARG A 19 -11.41 -23.68 -13.25
CA ARG A 19 -12.26 -24.31 -14.28
C ARG A 19 -12.21 -23.57 -15.62
N GLU A 20 -13.04 -24.00 -16.57
CA GLU A 20 -13.04 -23.42 -17.93
C GLU A 20 -13.52 -21.98 -17.99
N LYS A 21 -14.54 -21.64 -17.19
CA LYS A 21 -15.25 -20.34 -17.28
C LYS A 21 -15.17 -19.50 -16.03
N ASP A 22 -14.60 -20.02 -14.95
CA ASP A 22 -14.61 -19.39 -13.63
C ASP A 22 -13.23 -18.87 -13.25
N ARG A 23 -13.19 -17.92 -12.32
CA ARG A 23 -11.96 -17.43 -11.67
C ARG A 23 -12.14 -17.38 -10.16
N ILE A 24 -11.07 -17.66 -9.44
CA ILE A 24 -10.95 -17.26 -8.03
C ILE A 24 -10.41 -15.84 -8.01
N LEU A 25 -11.09 -14.95 -7.30
CA LEU A 25 -10.64 -13.59 -7.07
C LEU A 25 -10.16 -13.46 -5.64
N THR A 26 -8.94 -12.94 -5.46
CA THR A 26 -8.51 -12.37 -4.18
C THR A 26 -8.67 -10.87 -4.29
N PHE A 27 -9.41 -10.29 -3.35
CA PHE A 27 -9.74 -8.87 -3.34
C PHE A 27 -9.63 -8.29 -1.92
N LEU A 28 -9.40 -6.99 -1.85
CA LEU A 28 -9.45 -6.21 -0.62
C LEU A 28 -10.77 -5.45 -0.59
N ALA A 29 -11.64 -5.79 0.36
CA ALA A 29 -12.88 -5.07 0.61
C ALA A 29 -12.60 -3.84 1.49
N ALA A 30 -13.35 -2.77 1.28
CA ALA A 30 -13.10 -1.49 1.93
C ALA A 30 -13.17 -1.54 3.46
N THR A 31 -14.02 -2.41 4.02
CA THR A 31 -14.20 -2.52 5.49
C THR A 31 -13.96 -3.92 6.04
N GLN A 32 -14.19 -4.97 5.24
CA GLN A 32 -14.09 -6.37 5.69
C GLN A 32 -12.69 -6.96 5.49
N GLY A 33 -11.78 -6.25 4.81
CA GLY A 33 -10.42 -6.73 4.59
C GLY A 33 -10.26 -7.66 3.39
N LYS A 34 -9.27 -8.53 3.48
CA LYS A 34 -8.87 -9.40 2.38
C LYS A 34 -9.71 -10.67 2.33
N HIS A 35 -10.30 -10.94 1.17
CA HIS A 35 -11.10 -12.14 0.92
C HIS A 35 -10.71 -12.82 -0.39
N SER A 36 -11.03 -14.11 -0.48
CA SER A 36 -10.94 -14.86 -1.73
C SER A 36 -12.28 -15.56 -2.01
N GLY A 37 -12.74 -15.54 -3.26
CA GLY A 37 -14.01 -16.16 -3.63
C GLY A 37 -14.08 -16.52 -5.11
N VAL A 38 -14.93 -17.47 -5.46
CA VAL A 38 -15.15 -17.88 -6.87
C VAL A 38 -16.13 -16.94 -7.52
N LEU A 39 -15.70 -16.35 -8.65
CA LEU A 39 -16.56 -15.61 -9.56
C LEU A 39 -16.93 -16.52 -10.75
N PHE A 40 -18.18 -16.99 -10.75
CA PHE A 40 -18.69 -17.87 -11.81
C PHE A 40 -18.89 -17.12 -13.12
N GLY A 41 -18.51 -17.77 -14.22
CA GLY A 41 -18.65 -17.23 -15.56
C GLY A 41 -17.72 -16.03 -15.87
N ALA A 42 -16.70 -15.78 -15.05
CA ALA A 42 -15.79 -14.64 -15.19
C ALA A 42 -15.10 -14.54 -16.56
N LYS A 43 -14.89 -15.67 -17.23
CA LYS A 43 -14.22 -15.74 -18.56
C LYS A 43 -15.23 -15.80 -19.72
N SER A 44 -16.52 -15.82 -19.46
CA SER A 44 -17.54 -15.88 -20.51
C SER A 44 -17.76 -14.51 -21.14
N ILE A 45 -17.63 -14.40 -22.46
CA ILE A 45 -17.85 -13.16 -23.23
C ILE A 45 -19.27 -12.58 -23.03
N ARG A 46 -20.25 -13.44 -22.73
CA ARG A 46 -21.64 -13.03 -22.45
C ARG A 46 -21.91 -12.77 -20.97
N SER A 47 -20.89 -12.88 -20.13
CA SER A 47 -21.06 -12.70 -18.68
C SER A 47 -21.21 -11.23 -18.31
N LYS A 48 -22.13 -10.95 -17.40
CA LYS A 48 -22.22 -9.64 -16.73
C LYS A 48 -20.97 -9.33 -15.90
N ASN A 49 -20.16 -10.34 -15.59
CA ASN A 49 -18.93 -10.26 -14.81
C ASN A 49 -17.68 -10.00 -15.67
N LEU A 50 -17.87 -9.76 -16.98
CA LEU A 50 -16.74 -9.49 -17.88
C LEU A 50 -16.01 -8.21 -17.44
N GLY A 51 -14.69 -8.30 -17.30
CA GLY A 51 -13.83 -7.18 -16.90
C GLY A 51 -13.66 -7.00 -15.38
N VAL A 52 -14.59 -7.52 -14.55
CA VAL A 52 -14.45 -7.45 -13.09
C VAL A 52 -13.21 -8.21 -12.60
N SER A 53 -12.88 -9.31 -13.25
CA SER A 53 -11.83 -10.23 -12.80
C SER A 53 -10.42 -9.83 -13.22
N GLU A 54 -10.21 -8.59 -13.63
CA GLU A 54 -8.88 -8.11 -13.98
C GLU A 54 -8.19 -7.46 -12.75
N PRO A 55 -6.84 -7.55 -12.62
CA PRO A 55 -6.12 -6.90 -11.55
C PRO A 55 -6.37 -5.39 -11.51
N PHE A 56 -6.41 -4.83 -10.31
CA PHE A 56 -6.59 -3.40 -10.03
C PHE A 56 -7.97 -2.84 -10.39
N VAL A 57 -8.91 -3.67 -10.78
CA VAL A 57 -10.30 -3.23 -10.95
C VAL A 57 -10.88 -2.90 -9.58
N LEU A 58 -11.39 -1.68 -9.45
CA LEU A 58 -12.29 -1.31 -8.37
C LEU A 58 -13.70 -1.77 -8.77
N ALA A 59 -14.28 -2.65 -7.96
CA ALA A 59 -15.58 -3.26 -8.21
C ALA A 59 -16.49 -3.14 -6.99
N ARG A 60 -17.78 -3.08 -7.20
CA ARG A 60 -18.78 -3.32 -6.16
C ARG A 60 -19.08 -4.80 -6.13
N ILE A 61 -18.80 -5.45 -5.00
CA ILE A 61 -18.96 -6.89 -4.85
C ILE A 61 -19.96 -7.17 -3.73
N GLN A 62 -20.96 -7.99 -4.03
CA GLN A 62 -21.84 -8.57 -3.04
C GLN A 62 -21.35 -9.99 -2.73
N PHE A 63 -20.97 -10.22 -1.47
CA PHE A 63 -20.44 -11.50 -1.03
C PHE A 63 -20.93 -11.90 0.37
N SER A 64 -20.83 -13.18 0.69
CA SER A 64 -21.15 -13.68 2.04
C SER A 64 -20.14 -14.73 2.47
N GLU A 65 -19.86 -14.77 3.77
CA GLU A 65 -19.03 -15.81 4.37
C GLU A 65 -19.72 -17.17 4.32
N ARG A 66 -18.92 -18.22 4.31
CA ARG A 66 -19.39 -19.60 4.31
C ARG A 66 -18.91 -20.31 5.58
N LEU A 67 -19.83 -20.92 6.30
CA LEU A 67 -19.50 -21.83 7.39
C LEU A 67 -18.61 -22.96 6.84
N ARG A 68 -17.42 -23.12 7.39
CA ARG A 68 -16.43 -24.15 7.02
C ARG A 68 -15.68 -23.93 5.68
N SER A 69 -15.55 -22.71 5.20
CA SER A 69 -14.72 -22.39 4.04
C SER A 69 -14.02 -21.05 4.24
N GLU A 70 -12.74 -20.99 3.92
CA GLU A 70 -11.97 -19.75 3.90
C GLU A 70 -12.36 -18.84 2.72
N MET A 71 -13.03 -19.42 1.71
CA MET A 71 -13.49 -18.65 0.55
C MET A 71 -14.92 -18.17 0.76
N VAL A 72 -15.12 -16.88 0.49
CA VAL A 72 -16.46 -16.27 0.46
C VAL A 72 -17.24 -16.72 -0.80
N ARG A 73 -18.54 -16.58 -0.75
CA ARG A 73 -19.41 -16.72 -1.92
C ARG A 73 -19.65 -15.35 -2.53
N ILE A 74 -19.20 -15.15 -3.76
CA ILE A 74 -19.53 -13.96 -4.55
C ILE A 74 -20.89 -14.17 -5.19
N HIS A 75 -21.84 -13.27 -4.95
CA HIS A 75 -23.21 -13.29 -5.49
C HIS A 75 -23.32 -12.42 -6.73
N HIS A 76 -22.74 -11.22 -6.66
CA HIS A 76 -22.76 -10.24 -7.74
C HIS A 76 -21.48 -9.42 -7.70
N ALA A 77 -21.02 -8.96 -8.87
CA ALA A 77 -19.89 -8.07 -9.01
C ALA A 77 -20.07 -7.17 -10.22
N GLU A 78 -19.82 -5.87 -10.05
CA GLU A 78 -19.85 -4.87 -11.12
C GLU A 78 -18.63 -3.96 -11.07
N VAL A 79 -18.14 -3.54 -12.25
CA VAL A 79 -16.98 -2.64 -12.35
C VAL A 79 -17.41 -1.22 -11.97
N ILE A 80 -16.69 -0.61 -11.02
CA ILE A 80 -16.78 0.83 -10.73
C ILE A 80 -15.73 1.56 -11.58
N ARG A 81 -14.47 1.09 -11.53
CA ARG A 81 -13.36 1.66 -12.30
C ARG A 81 -12.34 0.59 -12.67
N SER A 82 -11.98 0.54 -13.94
CA SER A 82 -11.13 -0.54 -14.48
C SER A 82 -9.63 -0.30 -14.31
N HIS A 83 -9.20 0.96 -14.04
CA HIS A 83 -7.80 1.41 -14.00
C HIS A 83 -6.97 0.91 -15.19
N ILE A 84 -7.61 0.84 -16.38
CA ILE A 84 -7.00 0.29 -17.59
C ILE A 84 -5.79 1.11 -18.06
N GLY A 85 -5.70 2.36 -17.64
CA GLY A 85 -4.58 3.26 -17.92
C GLY A 85 -3.24 2.72 -17.41
N LEU A 86 -3.22 1.95 -16.32
CA LEU A 86 -2.01 1.31 -15.80
C LEU A 86 -1.34 0.39 -16.84
N ARG A 87 -2.12 -0.27 -17.69
CA ARG A 87 -1.60 -1.20 -18.70
C ARG A 87 -0.85 -0.51 -19.85
N ARG A 88 -0.98 0.81 -19.96
CA ARG A 88 -0.27 1.62 -20.97
C ARG A 88 1.15 1.97 -20.53
N ASN A 89 1.46 1.82 -19.25
CA ASN A 89 2.77 2.12 -18.68
C ASN A 89 3.28 0.92 -17.88
N TYR A 90 4.28 0.25 -18.42
CA TYR A 90 4.88 -0.94 -17.80
C TYR A 90 5.42 -0.66 -16.39
N GLN A 91 6.08 0.49 -16.18
CA GLN A 91 6.62 0.85 -14.86
C GLN A 91 5.50 1.10 -13.85
N ALA A 92 4.43 1.80 -14.24
CA ALA A 92 3.26 2.00 -13.37
C ALA A 92 2.61 0.66 -12.98
N LEU A 93 2.45 -0.25 -13.96
CA LEU A 93 1.89 -1.58 -13.72
C LEU A 93 2.77 -2.41 -12.77
N LEU A 94 4.09 -2.36 -12.94
CA LEU A 94 5.04 -3.08 -12.08
C LEU A 94 4.96 -2.59 -10.64
N HIS A 95 4.95 -1.27 -10.42
CA HIS A 95 4.86 -0.70 -9.08
C HIS A 95 3.49 -0.94 -8.42
N ALA A 96 2.39 -0.87 -9.18
CA ALA A 96 1.07 -1.25 -8.68
C ALA A 96 1.02 -2.73 -8.25
N SER A 97 1.65 -3.63 -9.05
CA SER A 97 1.74 -5.05 -8.72
C SER A 97 2.53 -5.30 -7.44
N TYR A 98 3.64 -4.60 -7.26
CA TYR A 98 4.44 -4.65 -6.03
C TYR A 98 3.62 -4.21 -4.81
N CYS A 99 2.92 -3.08 -4.89
CA CYS A 99 2.09 -2.59 -3.78
C CYS A 99 0.96 -3.57 -3.43
N ALA A 100 0.31 -4.14 -4.45
CA ALA A 100 -0.72 -5.16 -4.25
C ALA A 100 -0.16 -6.45 -3.63
N GLU A 101 1.05 -6.86 -4.01
CA GLU A 101 1.71 -8.04 -3.45
C GLU A 101 2.05 -7.84 -1.97
N LEU A 102 2.51 -6.66 -1.55
CA LEU A 102 2.69 -6.35 -0.13
C LEU A 102 1.38 -6.49 0.66
N ALA A 103 0.28 -5.98 0.13
CA ALA A 103 -1.03 -6.15 0.76
C ALA A 103 -1.51 -7.61 0.78
N LEU A 104 -1.18 -8.39 -0.27
CA LEU A 104 -1.50 -9.82 -0.33
C LEU A 104 -0.75 -10.63 0.71
N LEU A 105 0.55 -10.36 0.90
CA LEU A 105 1.43 -11.09 1.80
C LEU A 105 1.26 -10.69 3.26
N SER A 106 0.74 -9.49 3.52
CA SER A 106 0.54 -8.99 4.89
C SER A 106 -0.76 -9.52 5.49
N GLU A 107 -0.71 -9.83 6.78
CA GLU A 107 -1.91 -10.04 7.58
C GLU A 107 -2.46 -8.66 7.99
N ILE A 108 -3.58 -8.27 7.40
CA ILE A 108 -4.23 -6.98 7.66
C ILE A 108 -5.43 -7.25 8.56
N PRO A 109 -5.38 -6.80 9.83
CA PRO A 109 -6.52 -6.94 10.73
C PRO A 109 -7.74 -6.17 10.21
N PRO A 110 -8.98 -6.61 10.47
CA PRO A 110 -10.19 -5.95 9.97
C PRO A 110 -10.27 -4.44 10.28
N GLN A 111 -9.78 -4.01 11.44
CA GLN A 111 -9.76 -2.58 11.82
C GLN A 111 -8.84 -1.73 10.93
N ASP A 112 -7.82 -2.32 10.32
CA ASP A 112 -6.85 -1.62 9.45
C ASP A 112 -7.25 -1.73 7.96
N ALA A 113 -8.25 -2.55 7.64
CA ALA A 113 -8.72 -2.75 6.28
C ALA A 113 -9.10 -1.44 5.56
N PRO A 114 -9.85 -0.50 6.17
CA PRO A 114 -10.20 0.76 5.52
C PRO A 114 -8.97 1.62 5.18
N VAL A 115 -7.96 1.59 6.04
CA VAL A 115 -6.70 2.33 5.82
C VAL A 115 -5.92 1.68 4.67
N CYS A 116 -5.75 0.34 4.71
CA CYS A 116 -5.05 -0.39 3.67
C CYS A 116 -5.72 -0.22 2.29
N PHE A 117 -7.05 -0.33 2.24
CA PHE A 117 -7.83 -0.13 1.02
C PHE A 117 -7.58 1.26 0.43
N ARG A 118 -7.68 2.32 1.25
CA ARG A 118 -7.48 3.70 0.81
C ARG A 118 -6.08 3.95 0.28
N ILE A 119 -5.03 3.56 1.00
CA ILE A 119 -3.64 3.79 0.56
C ILE A 119 -3.30 3.00 -0.70
N LEU A 120 -3.85 1.79 -0.86
CA LEU A 120 -3.64 0.98 -2.05
C LEU A 120 -4.41 1.53 -3.25
N LEU A 121 -5.64 1.99 -3.08
CA LEU A 121 -6.40 2.62 -4.14
C LEU A 121 -5.72 3.94 -4.58
N GLU A 122 -5.25 4.75 -3.62
CA GLU A 122 -4.56 6.01 -3.90
C GLU A 122 -3.30 5.81 -4.74
N VAL A 123 -2.45 4.83 -4.41
CA VAL A 123 -1.24 4.59 -5.21
C VAL A 123 -1.58 4.13 -6.62
N ILE A 124 -2.61 3.31 -6.80
CA ILE A 124 -3.09 2.87 -8.12
C ILE A 124 -3.57 4.07 -8.94
N GLU A 125 -4.35 4.96 -8.36
CA GLU A 125 -4.86 6.16 -9.02
C GLU A 125 -3.74 7.15 -9.38
N ARG A 126 -2.77 7.35 -8.51
CA ARG A 126 -1.59 8.18 -8.77
C ARG A 126 -0.75 7.63 -9.93
N LEU A 127 -0.53 6.32 -9.94
CA LEU A 127 0.20 5.64 -11.02
C LEU A 127 -0.55 5.72 -12.36
N GLU A 128 -1.86 5.55 -12.35
CA GLU A 128 -2.71 5.69 -13.54
C GLU A 128 -2.70 7.14 -14.07
N ALA A 129 -2.68 8.13 -13.16
CA ALA A 129 -2.60 9.55 -13.50
C ALA A 129 -1.22 9.99 -14.01
N GLY A 130 -0.21 9.11 -14.00
CA GLY A 130 1.13 9.39 -14.53
C GLY A 130 2.10 9.99 -13.51
N SER A 131 1.83 9.86 -12.22
CA SER A 131 2.81 10.21 -11.18
C SER A 131 4.10 9.39 -11.36
N PRO A 132 5.29 9.93 -10.98
CA PRO A 132 6.53 9.17 -11.00
C PRO A 132 6.39 7.88 -10.19
N PRO A 133 6.62 6.69 -10.78
CA PRO A 133 6.29 5.41 -10.14
C PRO A 133 7.04 5.18 -8.84
N GLU A 134 8.32 5.56 -8.76
CA GLU A 134 9.15 5.42 -7.56
C GLU A 134 8.65 6.32 -6.43
N GLU A 135 8.16 7.52 -6.74
CA GLU A 135 7.59 8.42 -5.75
C GLU A 135 6.25 7.88 -5.22
N ALA A 136 5.36 7.46 -6.11
CA ALA A 136 4.08 6.87 -5.74
C ALA A 136 4.27 5.63 -4.86
N LYS A 137 5.22 4.76 -5.22
CA LYS A 137 5.60 3.58 -4.42
C LYS A 137 6.11 3.98 -3.04
N LEU A 138 7.03 4.94 -2.95
CA LEU A 138 7.59 5.39 -1.66
C LEU A 138 6.49 5.94 -0.74
N VAL A 139 5.57 6.75 -1.26
CA VAL A 139 4.42 7.25 -0.48
C VAL A 139 3.56 6.09 0.04
N PHE A 140 3.30 5.11 -0.80
CA PHE A 140 2.59 3.90 -0.38
C PHE A 140 3.35 3.16 0.73
N GLU A 141 4.65 2.88 0.56
CA GLU A 141 5.48 2.17 1.55
C GLU A 141 5.48 2.88 2.91
N LEU A 142 5.64 4.20 2.94
CA LEU A 142 5.63 4.98 4.18
C LEU A 142 4.27 4.88 4.90
N ASN A 143 3.17 5.02 4.17
CA ASN A 143 1.83 4.88 4.74
C ASN A 143 1.52 3.45 5.18
N PHE A 144 2.01 2.47 4.43
CA PHE A 144 1.86 1.05 4.76
C PHE A 144 2.62 0.69 6.04
N LEU A 145 3.88 1.12 6.17
CA LEU A 145 4.67 0.95 7.40
C LEU A 145 4.03 1.67 8.60
N LYS A 146 3.46 2.86 8.37
CA LYS A 146 2.72 3.61 9.40
C LYS A 146 1.49 2.84 9.87
N MET A 147 0.71 2.28 8.95
CA MET A 147 -0.44 1.44 9.25
C MET A 147 -0.03 0.20 10.06
N LEU A 148 1.09 -0.44 9.70
CA LEU A 148 1.63 -1.60 10.45
C LEU A 148 2.26 -1.22 11.80
N GLY A 149 2.38 0.06 12.13
CA GLY A 149 2.99 0.52 13.38
C GLY A 149 4.51 0.37 13.45
N VAL A 150 5.17 0.15 12.31
CA VAL A 150 6.63 -0.07 12.24
C VAL A 150 7.37 1.02 11.47
N LEU A 151 6.69 2.14 11.17
CA LEU A 151 7.32 3.28 10.53
C LEU A 151 8.37 3.89 11.47
N PRO A 152 9.63 4.06 11.03
CA PRO A 152 10.64 4.77 11.80
C PRO A 152 10.25 6.22 12.14
N ASP A 153 10.62 6.69 13.32
CA ASP A 153 10.50 8.12 13.65
C ASP A 153 11.54 8.92 12.85
N PHE A 154 11.07 9.74 11.92
CA PHE A 154 11.89 10.63 11.09
C PHE A 154 11.93 12.07 11.63
N GLU A 155 11.25 12.38 12.73
CA GLU A 155 11.20 13.73 13.29
C GLU A 155 12.16 13.91 14.47
N ARG A 156 12.45 12.83 15.19
CA ARG A 156 13.29 12.84 16.37
C ARG A 156 14.42 11.83 16.30
N CYS A 157 15.54 12.17 16.94
CA CYS A 157 16.66 11.26 17.12
C CYS A 157 16.29 10.21 18.17
N GLY A 158 16.28 8.94 17.82
CA GLY A 158 15.95 7.85 18.74
C GLY A 158 16.96 7.62 19.88
N VAL A 159 18.08 8.37 19.93
CA VAL A 159 19.09 8.29 21.00
C VAL A 159 19.00 9.46 21.98
N CYS A 160 18.87 10.70 21.46
CA CYS A 160 18.92 11.92 22.30
C CYS A 160 17.64 12.77 22.21
N ASP A 161 16.61 12.29 21.54
CA ASP A 161 15.28 12.92 21.36
C ASP A 161 15.30 14.32 20.71
N ARG A 162 16.43 14.76 20.14
CA ARG A 162 16.49 16.02 19.41
C ARG A 162 15.73 15.93 18.10
N THR A 163 15.04 17.01 17.75
CA THR A 163 14.41 17.14 16.44
C THR A 163 15.46 17.05 15.33
N VAL A 164 15.21 16.23 14.32
CA VAL A 164 16.05 16.04 13.14
C VAL A 164 15.43 16.73 11.93
N GLY A 165 16.24 17.13 10.95
CA GLY A 165 15.77 17.73 9.69
C GLY A 165 15.45 19.23 9.74
N LYS A 166 15.23 19.85 10.90
CA LYS A 166 15.18 21.31 11.01
C LYS A 166 16.62 21.83 11.10
N ALA A 167 17.02 22.68 10.18
CA ALA A 167 18.24 23.44 10.32
C ALA A 167 18.16 24.21 11.67
N SER A 168 18.96 23.80 12.65
CA SER A 168 19.14 24.62 13.84
C SER A 168 19.70 25.96 13.33
N GLY A 169 18.94 27.04 13.51
CA GLY A 169 19.35 28.38 13.13
C GLY A 169 20.68 28.73 13.80
N ALA A 170 21.76 28.38 13.17
CA ALA A 170 23.08 28.91 13.49
C ALA A 170 23.15 30.29 12.84
N SER A 171 22.89 31.31 13.64
CA SER A 171 23.29 32.69 13.36
C SER A 171 24.82 32.71 13.16
N GLY A 172 25.26 32.79 11.93
CA GLY A 172 26.66 32.93 11.59
C GLY A 172 27.03 32.14 10.35
N GLY A 173 27.29 32.85 9.27
CA GLY A 173 27.52 32.40 7.89
C GLY A 173 28.67 31.41 7.64
N GLN A 174 28.69 30.30 8.36
CA GLN A 174 29.50 29.14 8.03
C GLN A 174 28.56 28.06 7.48
N THR A 175 28.74 27.68 6.22
CA THR A 175 28.21 26.45 5.65
C THR A 175 28.76 25.27 6.46
N VAL A 176 28.00 24.86 7.49
CA VAL A 176 28.27 23.60 8.18
C VAL A 176 28.10 22.49 7.11
N PRO A 177 29.08 21.59 6.90
CA PRO A 177 28.90 20.46 5.99
C PRO A 177 27.60 19.76 6.35
N GLU A 178 26.79 19.48 5.35
CA GLU A 178 25.51 18.76 5.54
C GLU A 178 25.79 17.44 6.28
N MET A 179 25.64 17.46 7.59
CA MET A 179 25.96 16.31 8.42
C MET A 179 24.92 15.21 8.18
N LEU A 180 25.42 14.05 7.76
CA LEU A 180 24.62 12.88 7.49
C LEU A 180 23.91 12.40 8.76
N HIS A 181 22.62 12.18 8.65
CA HIS A 181 21.86 11.39 9.59
C HIS A 181 22.05 9.91 9.28
N GLN A 182 21.61 9.03 10.16
CA GLN A 182 21.59 7.58 9.92
C GLN A 182 20.22 7.04 10.22
N LEU A 183 19.70 6.19 9.32
CA LEU A 183 18.57 5.32 9.62
C LEU A 183 19.13 4.08 10.32
N ASP A 184 18.65 3.81 11.51
CA ASP A 184 19.09 2.68 12.34
C ASP A 184 17.94 1.66 12.46
N ALA A 185 18.12 0.50 11.83
CA ALA A 185 17.11 -0.56 11.80
C ALA A 185 16.86 -1.19 13.18
N ARG A 186 17.87 -1.24 14.05
CA ARG A 186 17.71 -1.77 15.42
C ARG A 186 16.96 -0.81 16.32
N LEU A 187 17.18 0.48 16.11
CA LEU A 187 16.52 1.52 16.86
C LEU A 187 15.09 1.77 16.35
N GLY A 188 14.80 1.37 15.10
CA GLY A 188 13.54 1.70 14.43
C GLY A 188 13.38 3.20 14.20
N GLY A 189 14.48 3.95 13.99
CA GLY A 189 14.44 5.40 13.91
C GLY A 189 15.70 6.03 13.33
N VAL A 190 15.76 7.35 13.39
CA VAL A 190 16.87 8.15 12.87
C VAL A 190 17.83 8.57 13.97
N ARG A 191 19.14 8.50 13.70
CA ARG A 191 20.19 9.11 14.53
C ARG A 191 20.59 10.47 13.96
N CYS A 192 20.68 11.45 14.83
CA CYS A 192 21.25 12.75 14.46
C CYS A 192 22.77 12.64 14.27
N PRO A 193 23.42 13.62 13.60
CA PRO A 193 24.88 13.60 13.35
C PRO A 193 25.77 13.47 14.60
N GLN A 194 25.25 13.84 15.76
CA GLN A 194 26.01 13.73 17.03
C GLN A 194 25.88 12.33 17.66
N CYS A 195 24.90 11.55 17.24
CA CYS A 195 24.62 10.17 17.73
C CYS A 195 24.96 9.09 16.72
N VAL A 196 25.70 9.42 15.67
CA VAL A 196 26.12 8.44 14.63
C VAL A 196 26.94 7.31 15.22
N THR A 197 26.86 6.15 14.60
CA THR A 197 27.56 4.94 15.04
C THR A 197 28.08 4.17 13.82
N ARG A 198 28.94 3.16 14.05
CA ARG A 198 29.55 2.32 13.00
C ARG A 198 29.06 0.88 13.06
N HIS A 199 27.78 0.67 13.33
CA HIS A 199 27.20 -0.68 13.25
C HIS A 199 26.76 -1.02 11.82
N SER A 200 26.62 -2.31 11.54
CA SER A 200 26.20 -2.81 10.23
C SER A 200 24.75 -2.48 9.86
N ASP A 201 23.90 -2.23 10.86
CA ASP A 201 22.45 -2.07 10.70
C ASP A 201 22.02 -0.59 10.57
N VAL A 202 22.97 0.29 10.23
CA VAL A 202 22.72 1.71 9.97
C VAL A 202 22.98 2.02 8.51
N ALA A 203 22.09 2.82 7.93
CA ALA A 203 22.24 3.38 6.58
C ALA A 203 22.42 4.89 6.64
N PRO A 204 23.33 5.49 5.83
CA PRO A 204 23.45 6.93 5.77
C PRO A 204 22.17 7.54 5.19
N LEU A 205 21.71 8.64 5.81
CA LEU A 205 20.52 9.36 5.42
C LEU A 205 20.90 10.82 5.15
N ALA A 206 20.93 11.19 3.87
CA ALA A 206 21.23 12.54 3.47
C ALA A 206 20.12 13.51 3.96
N PRO A 207 20.46 14.75 4.35
CA PRO A 207 19.48 15.74 4.80
C PRO A 207 18.37 16.01 3.79
N GLY A 208 18.68 16.00 2.49
CA GLY A 208 17.69 16.09 1.41
C GLY A 208 16.69 14.94 1.41
N THR A 209 17.19 13.71 1.56
CA THR A 209 16.35 12.50 1.66
C THR A 209 15.47 12.55 2.91
N LEU A 210 16.01 12.95 4.04
CA LEU A 210 15.24 13.10 5.28
C LEU A 210 14.09 14.10 5.11
N ARG A 211 14.37 15.30 4.58
CA ARG A 211 13.34 16.32 4.29
C ARG A 211 12.29 15.82 3.31
N PHE A 212 12.71 15.09 2.28
CA PHE A 212 11.80 14.52 1.29
C PHE A 212 10.82 13.53 1.95
N VAL A 213 11.32 12.59 2.76
CA VAL A 213 10.50 11.62 3.49
C VAL A 213 9.53 12.35 4.45
N GLN A 214 10.03 13.29 5.26
CA GLN A 214 9.21 14.06 6.20
C GLN A 214 8.07 14.81 5.49
N ALA A 215 8.33 15.39 4.31
CA ALA A 215 7.31 16.09 3.53
C ALA A 215 6.24 15.14 3.00
N ARG A 216 6.59 13.89 2.66
CA ARG A 216 5.64 12.88 2.14
C ARG A 216 4.82 12.20 3.23
N MET A 217 5.33 12.15 4.46
CA MET A 217 4.59 11.64 5.62
C MET A 217 3.48 12.57 6.11
N GLN A 218 3.52 13.85 5.75
CA GLN A 218 2.53 14.86 6.12
C GLN A 218 1.36 14.97 5.11
N LEU A 219 1.41 14.22 4.03
CA LEU A 219 0.29 14.17 3.08
C LEU A 219 -0.86 13.36 3.70
N PRO A 220 -2.11 13.87 3.61
CA PRO A 220 -3.29 13.25 4.19
C PRO A 220 -3.59 11.89 3.58
#